data_bd10406545605a948c4f0e57ae5fa642
#
_entry.id   bd10406545605a948c4f0e57ae5fa642
#
_cell.length_a   1.000
_cell.length_b   1.000
_cell.length_c   1.000
_cell.angle_alpha   90.00
_cell.angle_beta   90.00
_cell.angle_gamma   90.00
#
_symmetry.space_group_name_H-M   'P 1'
#
loop_
_entity.id
_entity.type
_entity.pdbx_description
1 polymer ?
#
loop_
_entity_poly.entity_id
_entity_poly.type
_entity_poly.pdbx_seq_one_letter_code
_entity_poly.pdbx_strand_id
1 'polypeptide(L)'
;MLNQNIYYICIKALTGITNQDLNRGVPFRMAYSHFQQWCGKDYKLLSWGADDILILRENLLLHKLKSIDYDSWADAQMIYSFHRYGTTQQYSVAHAMEDLQISTEELSAHNALHDAIFTAHICQKLDLPKALLDYDTIRKEAPNPFLYP
;
A
#
# COMPACT_ATOMS: atom_id res chain seq x y z
N MET A 1 -20.85 17.37 10.77
CA MET A 1 -21.09 16.39 9.70
C MET A 1 -20.49 16.95 8.41
N LEU A 2 -19.43 16.38 7.89
CA LEU A 2 -18.93 16.71 6.55
C LEU A 2 -20.01 16.32 5.54
N ASN A 3 -20.37 17.25 4.66
CA ASN A 3 -21.40 17.02 3.66
C ASN A 3 -20.96 15.85 2.74
N GLN A 4 -21.71 14.76 2.73
CA GLN A 4 -21.40 13.55 1.92
C GLN A 4 -21.14 13.87 0.45
N ASN A 5 -21.77 14.92 -0.09
CA ASN A 5 -21.55 15.38 -1.46
C ASN A 5 -20.14 15.95 -1.68
N ILE A 6 -19.59 16.69 -0.71
CA ILE A 6 -18.23 17.24 -0.81
C ILE A 6 -17.21 16.10 -0.79
N TYR A 7 -17.36 15.12 0.11
CA TYR A 7 -16.49 13.96 0.19
C TYR A 7 -16.48 13.16 -1.13
N TYR A 8 -17.67 12.90 -1.69
CA TYR A 8 -17.80 12.21 -2.98
C TYR A 8 -17.13 12.97 -4.14
N ILE A 9 -17.28 14.28 -4.20
CA ILE A 9 -16.64 15.12 -5.24
C ILE A 9 -15.11 15.02 -5.13
N CYS A 10 -14.56 15.09 -3.92
CA CYS A 10 -13.11 14.99 -3.70
C CYS A 10 -12.58 13.60 -4.11
N ILE A 11 -13.22 12.51 -3.72
CA ILE A 11 -12.80 11.15 -4.07
C ILE A 11 -12.85 10.94 -5.59
N LYS A 12 -13.95 11.35 -6.25
CA LYS A 12 -14.06 11.25 -7.70
C LYS A 12 -12.99 12.07 -8.43
N ALA A 13 -12.70 13.29 -7.96
CA ALA A 13 -11.67 14.12 -8.57
C ALA A 13 -10.28 13.51 -8.44
N LEU A 14 -9.99 12.84 -7.31
CA LEU A 14 -8.69 12.22 -7.04
C LEU A 14 -8.51 10.88 -7.78
N THR A 15 -9.50 10.00 -7.73
CA THR A 15 -9.38 8.61 -8.21
C THR A 15 -10.03 8.36 -9.57
N GLY A 16 -10.87 9.27 -10.04
CA GLY A 16 -11.72 9.09 -11.24
C GLY A 16 -12.92 8.14 -11.03
N ILE A 17 -13.03 7.45 -9.89
CA ILE A 17 -14.08 6.47 -9.62
C ILE A 17 -15.43 7.14 -9.51
N THR A 18 -16.40 6.69 -10.31
CA THR A 18 -17.78 7.19 -10.36
C THR A 18 -18.75 6.28 -9.62
N ASN A 19 -19.95 6.77 -9.30
CA ASN A 19 -21.03 5.93 -8.78
C ASN A 19 -21.39 4.78 -9.72
N GLN A 20 -21.25 4.97 -11.03
CA GLN A 20 -21.49 3.91 -12.00
C GLN A 20 -20.45 2.78 -11.88
N ASP A 21 -19.19 3.12 -11.62
CA ASP A 21 -18.12 2.14 -11.38
C ASP A 21 -18.39 1.38 -10.08
N LEU A 22 -18.77 2.07 -9.00
CA LEU A 22 -19.15 1.44 -7.74
C LEU A 22 -20.30 0.45 -7.88
N ASN A 23 -21.34 0.81 -8.67
CA ASN A 23 -22.49 -0.07 -8.91
C ASN A 23 -22.14 -1.33 -9.74
N ARG A 24 -21.05 -1.29 -10.51
CA ARG A 24 -20.52 -2.42 -11.28
C ARG A 24 -19.49 -3.23 -10.49
N GLY A 25 -19.03 -2.71 -9.37
CA GLY A 25 -18.04 -3.36 -8.50
C GLY A 25 -18.56 -4.66 -7.90
N VAL A 26 -17.65 -5.55 -7.57
CA VAL A 26 -17.98 -6.77 -6.84
C VAL A 26 -17.96 -6.51 -5.32
N PRO A 27 -18.76 -7.25 -4.52
CA PRO A 27 -18.70 -7.13 -3.07
C PRO A 27 -17.30 -7.39 -2.51
N PHE A 28 -16.91 -6.65 -1.46
CA PHE A 28 -15.58 -6.75 -0.84
C PHE A 28 -15.15 -8.21 -0.54
N ARG A 29 -16.05 -9.03 0.02
CA ARG A 29 -15.77 -10.44 0.31
C ARG A 29 -15.34 -11.23 -0.92
N MET A 30 -15.98 -10.97 -2.07
CA MET A 30 -15.66 -11.64 -3.33
C MET A 30 -14.31 -11.13 -3.87
N ALA A 31 -14.11 -9.81 -3.89
CA ALA A 31 -12.85 -9.21 -4.31
C ALA A 31 -11.68 -9.74 -3.47
N TYR A 32 -11.84 -9.78 -2.14
CA TYR A 32 -10.81 -10.30 -1.24
C TYR A 32 -10.54 -11.80 -1.45
N SER A 33 -11.57 -12.60 -1.68
CA SER A 33 -11.40 -14.03 -1.99
C SER A 33 -10.58 -14.24 -3.28
N HIS A 34 -10.87 -13.46 -4.34
CA HIS A 34 -10.09 -13.51 -5.58
C HIS A 34 -8.65 -13.06 -5.36
N PHE A 35 -8.46 -12.00 -4.59
CA PHE A 35 -7.13 -11.53 -4.21
C PHE A 35 -6.32 -12.60 -3.46
N GLN A 36 -6.91 -13.27 -2.47
CA GLN A 36 -6.24 -14.36 -1.74
C GLN A 36 -5.89 -15.54 -2.66
N GLN A 37 -6.77 -15.91 -3.59
CA GLN A 37 -6.49 -16.96 -4.57
C GLN A 37 -5.34 -16.58 -5.49
N TRP A 38 -5.27 -15.32 -5.91
CA TRP A 38 -4.20 -14.80 -6.74
C TRP A 38 -2.87 -14.76 -5.99
N CYS A 39 -2.83 -14.33 -4.72
CA CYS A 39 -1.63 -14.32 -3.89
C CYS A 39 -1.08 -15.72 -3.62
N GLY A 40 -1.94 -16.74 -3.54
CA GLY A 40 -1.53 -18.08 -3.14
C GLY A 40 -1.27 -18.21 -1.65
N LYS A 41 -0.29 -19.05 -1.26
CA LYS A 41 0.00 -19.36 0.16
C LYS A 41 1.23 -18.65 0.69
N ASP A 42 2.25 -18.49 -0.14
CA ASP A 42 3.56 -17.95 0.24
C ASP A 42 3.74 -16.58 -0.42
N TYR A 43 3.29 -15.53 0.26
CA TYR A 43 3.40 -14.18 -0.23
C TYR A 43 3.76 -13.19 0.90
N LYS A 44 4.33 -12.08 0.51
CA LYS A 44 4.47 -10.90 1.35
C LYS A 44 3.88 -9.70 0.62
N LEU A 45 2.94 -9.02 1.26
CA LEU A 45 2.38 -7.78 0.74
C LEU A 45 3.36 -6.63 1.00
N LEU A 46 3.46 -5.74 0.04
CA LEU A 46 4.21 -4.50 0.17
C LEU A 46 3.26 -3.34 -0.14
N SER A 47 3.24 -2.32 0.71
CA SER A 47 2.55 -1.05 0.43
C SER A 47 3.48 0.13 0.67
N TRP A 48 3.15 1.27 0.07
CA TRP A 48 3.88 2.50 0.32
C TRP A 48 3.32 3.20 1.54
N GLY A 49 3.89 2.91 2.72
CA GLY A 49 3.36 3.30 4.01
C GLY A 49 2.34 2.30 4.58
N ALA A 50 1.80 2.64 5.75
CA ALA A 50 0.96 1.75 6.54
C ALA A 50 -0.54 1.87 6.27
N ASP A 51 -1.00 2.90 5.58
CA ASP A 51 -2.43 3.20 5.45
C ASP A 51 -3.20 2.08 4.75
N ASP A 52 -2.65 1.52 3.68
CA ASP A 52 -3.30 0.46 2.90
C ASP A 52 -3.57 -0.79 3.74
N ILE A 53 -2.58 -1.23 4.54
CA ILE A 53 -2.76 -2.42 5.38
C ILE A 53 -3.73 -2.16 6.52
N LEU A 54 -3.74 -0.97 7.10
CA LEU A 54 -4.69 -0.58 8.15
C LEU A 54 -6.12 -0.60 7.60
N ILE A 55 -6.37 0.07 6.46
CA ILE A 55 -7.67 0.10 5.81
C ILE A 55 -8.14 -1.32 5.43
N LEU A 56 -7.23 -2.15 4.89
CA LEU A 56 -7.56 -3.53 4.57
C LEU A 56 -7.98 -4.33 5.80
N ARG A 57 -7.24 -4.22 6.91
CA ARG A 57 -7.55 -4.90 8.17
C ARG A 57 -8.88 -4.45 8.76
N GLU A 58 -9.18 -3.16 8.75
CA GLU A 58 -10.47 -2.62 9.18
C GLU A 58 -11.62 -3.19 8.35
N ASN A 59 -11.47 -3.24 7.02
CA ASN A 59 -12.48 -3.84 6.15
C ASN A 59 -12.65 -5.34 6.40
N LEU A 60 -11.57 -6.08 6.63
CA LEU A 60 -11.63 -7.50 7.00
C LEU A 60 -12.43 -7.69 8.30
N LEU A 61 -12.16 -6.89 9.31
CA LEU A 61 -12.89 -6.90 10.58
C LEU A 61 -14.38 -6.57 10.37
N LEU A 62 -14.68 -5.49 9.64
CA LEU A 62 -16.04 -5.07 9.32
C LEU A 62 -16.84 -6.19 8.64
N HIS A 63 -16.21 -6.92 7.75
CA HIS A 63 -16.81 -8.04 7.04
C HIS A 63 -16.69 -9.39 7.75
N LYS A 64 -16.20 -9.44 9.00
CA LYS A 64 -16.00 -10.67 9.80
C LYS A 64 -15.17 -11.72 9.04
N LEU A 65 -14.10 -11.28 8.38
CA LEU A 65 -13.12 -12.10 7.70
C LEU A 65 -11.87 -12.23 8.58
N LYS A 66 -11.07 -13.29 8.34
CA LYS A 66 -9.78 -13.46 9.01
C LYS A 66 -8.86 -12.31 8.62
N SER A 67 -8.23 -11.69 9.61
CA SER A 67 -7.25 -10.63 9.38
C SER A 67 -5.97 -11.18 8.74
N ILE A 68 -5.23 -10.32 8.05
CA ILE A 68 -3.90 -10.61 7.54
C ILE A 68 -2.91 -10.50 8.70
N ASP A 69 -2.00 -11.47 8.80
CA ASP A 69 -0.91 -11.43 9.76
C ASP A 69 0.08 -10.31 9.40
N TYR A 70 0.59 -9.61 10.39
CA TYR A 70 1.56 -8.53 10.17
C TYR A 70 2.87 -9.04 9.54
N ASP A 71 3.24 -10.29 9.81
CA ASP A 71 4.44 -10.88 9.21
C ASP A 71 4.28 -11.13 7.70
N SER A 72 3.05 -11.13 7.19
CA SER A 72 2.76 -11.22 5.74
C SER A 72 2.80 -9.87 5.03
N TRP A 73 3.19 -8.79 5.72
CA TRP A 73 3.24 -7.44 5.17
C TRP A 73 4.55 -6.74 5.55
N ALA A 74 5.00 -5.82 4.69
CA ALA A 74 6.09 -4.90 4.98
C ALA A 74 5.83 -3.52 4.35
N ASP A 75 6.35 -2.48 5.01
CA ASP A 75 6.28 -1.09 4.58
C ASP A 75 7.44 -0.78 3.62
N ALA A 76 7.12 -0.70 2.31
CA ALA A 76 8.10 -0.38 1.27
C ALA A 76 8.67 1.05 1.41
N GLN A 77 7.88 2.00 1.92
CA GLN A 77 8.33 3.37 2.17
C GLN A 77 9.40 3.40 3.28
N MET A 78 9.18 2.68 4.38
CA MET A 78 10.15 2.56 5.46
C MET A 78 11.42 1.85 4.98
N ILE A 79 11.29 0.77 4.22
CA ILE A 79 12.41 0.04 3.62
C ILE A 79 13.24 0.98 2.73
N TYR A 80 12.60 1.73 1.83
CA TYR A 80 13.26 2.69 0.96
C TYR A 80 14.01 3.75 1.77
N SER A 81 13.34 4.38 2.72
CA SER A 81 13.89 5.47 3.53
C SER A 81 15.12 5.03 4.32
N PHE A 82 15.07 3.85 4.91
CA PHE A 82 16.18 3.29 5.66
C PHE A 82 17.37 2.94 4.77
N HIS A 83 17.13 2.28 3.64
CA HIS A 83 18.19 1.91 2.71
C HIS A 83 18.90 3.10 2.06
N ARG A 84 18.12 4.14 1.72
CA ARG A 84 18.67 5.32 1.02
C ARG A 84 19.28 6.35 1.97
N TYR A 85 18.68 6.52 3.15
CA TYR A 85 19.00 7.67 4.02
C TYR A 85 19.32 7.27 5.46
N GLY A 86 19.21 6.00 5.84
CA GLY A 86 19.40 5.54 7.22
C GLY A 86 18.38 6.11 8.20
N THR A 87 17.18 6.45 7.73
CA THR A 87 16.12 7.07 8.52
C THR A 87 14.77 6.41 8.26
N THR A 88 13.82 6.61 9.17
CA THR A 88 12.42 6.19 9.01
C THR A 88 11.50 7.32 8.58
N GLN A 89 12.06 8.45 8.14
CA GLN A 89 11.29 9.56 7.58
C GLN A 89 10.49 9.11 6.36
N GLN A 90 9.25 9.56 6.27
CA GLN A 90 8.37 9.24 5.15
C GLN A 90 8.69 10.10 3.93
N TYR A 91 8.89 9.46 2.79
CA TYR A 91 9.06 10.09 1.48
C TYR A 91 7.93 9.67 0.54
N SER A 92 7.51 10.56 -0.36
CA SER A 92 6.47 10.23 -1.33
C SER A 92 6.98 9.22 -2.38
N VAL A 93 6.06 8.50 -3.03
CA VAL A 93 6.38 7.66 -4.20
C VAL A 93 7.10 8.48 -5.27
N ALA A 94 6.61 9.69 -5.57
CA ALA A 94 7.21 10.57 -6.57
C ALA A 94 8.67 10.91 -6.24
N HIS A 95 8.98 11.23 -4.97
CA HIS A 95 10.35 11.47 -4.53
C HIS A 95 11.24 10.24 -4.73
N ALA A 96 10.75 9.05 -4.34
CA ALA A 96 11.53 7.82 -4.48
C ALA A 96 11.79 7.45 -5.93
N MET A 97 10.82 7.70 -6.82
CA MET A 97 10.99 7.46 -8.25
C MET A 97 12.01 8.40 -8.88
N GLU A 98 11.97 9.69 -8.53
CA GLU A 98 12.95 10.68 -8.99
C GLU A 98 14.36 10.31 -8.50
N ASP A 99 14.52 10.03 -7.20
CA ASP A 99 15.80 9.63 -6.60
C ASP A 99 16.41 8.37 -7.23
N LEU A 100 15.56 7.39 -7.58
CA LEU A 100 15.98 6.13 -8.20
C LEU A 100 16.00 6.19 -9.74
N GLN A 101 15.75 7.34 -10.34
CA GLN A 101 15.70 7.56 -11.79
C GLN A 101 14.76 6.59 -12.53
N ILE A 102 13.55 6.42 -11.96
CA ILE A 102 12.50 5.57 -12.55
C ILE A 102 11.59 6.46 -13.41
N SER A 103 11.50 6.16 -14.71
CA SER A 103 10.62 6.90 -15.63
C SER A 103 9.16 6.52 -15.47
N THR A 104 8.24 7.49 -15.64
CA THR A 104 6.79 7.37 -15.47
C THR A 104 6.00 7.79 -16.72
N GLU A 105 6.61 7.87 -17.88
CA GLU A 105 6.07 8.57 -19.07
C GLU A 105 4.64 8.15 -19.49
N GLU A 106 4.13 7.01 -19.04
CA GLU A 106 2.81 6.50 -19.46
C GLU A 106 1.81 6.28 -18.29
N LEU A 107 2.17 6.60 -17.05
CA LEU A 107 1.36 6.24 -15.89
C LEU A 107 0.93 7.48 -15.10
N SER A 108 -0.35 7.52 -14.68
CA SER A 108 -0.91 8.61 -13.87
C SER A 108 -0.96 8.23 -12.38
N ALA A 109 -0.55 9.14 -11.51
CA ALA A 109 -0.73 9.00 -10.06
C ALA A 109 -2.23 8.90 -9.68
N HIS A 110 -2.50 8.36 -8.47
CA HIS A 110 -3.84 8.16 -7.92
C HIS A 110 -4.72 7.12 -8.67
N ASN A 111 -4.08 6.30 -9.49
CA ASN A 111 -4.66 5.05 -9.99
C ASN A 111 -4.00 3.90 -9.20
N ALA A 112 -4.80 3.12 -8.48
CA ALA A 112 -4.29 2.08 -7.57
C ALA A 112 -3.36 1.06 -8.28
N LEU A 113 -3.62 0.73 -9.54
CA LEU A 113 -2.74 -0.14 -10.33
C LEU A 113 -1.40 0.54 -10.64
N HIS A 114 -1.43 1.81 -11.05
CA HIS A 114 -0.22 2.56 -11.35
C HIS A 114 0.61 2.80 -10.08
N ASP A 115 -0.03 3.12 -8.95
CA ASP A 115 0.66 3.29 -7.66
C ASP A 115 1.31 1.98 -7.20
N ALA A 116 0.66 0.84 -7.41
CA ALA A 116 1.25 -0.48 -7.16
C ALA A 116 2.44 -0.78 -8.10
N ILE A 117 2.35 -0.40 -9.39
CA ILE A 117 3.45 -0.55 -10.36
C ILE A 117 4.64 0.33 -9.95
N PHE A 118 4.41 1.57 -9.55
CA PHE A 118 5.48 2.46 -9.06
C PHE A 118 6.18 1.86 -7.84
N THR A 119 5.41 1.40 -6.86
CA THR A 119 5.96 0.74 -5.67
C THR A 119 6.78 -0.50 -6.05
N ALA A 120 6.31 -1.31 -7.00
CA ALA A 120 7.04 -2.47 -7.50
C ALA A 120 8.36 -2.09 -8.18
N HIS A 121 8.39 -1.04 -9.02
CA HIS A 121 9.62 -0.56 -9.65
C HIS A 121 10.62 -0.03 -8.62
N ILE A 122 10.16 0.69 -7.60
CA ILE A 122 11.02 1.13 -6.50
C ILE A 122 11.63 -0.10 -5.79
N CYS A 123 10.81 -1.08 -5.44
CA CYS A 123 11.25 -2.32 -4.78
C CYS A 123 12.25 -3.11 -5.64
N GLN A 124 12.10 -3.11 -6.97
CA GLN A 124 13.06 -3.75 -7.89
C GLN A 124 14.43 -3.07 -7.92
N LYS A 125 14.49 -1.76 -7.66
CA LYS A 125 15.76 -1.00 -7.57
C LYS A 125 16.47 -1.16 -6.22
N LEU A 126 15.75 -1.60 -5.19
CA LEU A 126 16.31 -1.93 -3.89
C LEU A 126 16.76 -3.40 -3.91
N ASP A 127 17.78 -3.74 -3.12
CA ASP A 127 18.08 -5.15 -2.81
C ASP A 127 16.99 -5.69 -1.87
N LEU A 128 15.81 -5.97 -2.42
CA LEU A 128 14.61 -6.28 -1.65
C LEU A 128 14.77 -7.51 -0.73
N PRO A 129 15.43 -8.62 -1.13
CA PRO A 129 15.66 -9.73 -0.21
C PRO A 129 16.45 -9.32 1.03
N LYS A 130 17.51 -8.54 0.87
CA LYS A 130 18.30 -7.99 1.99
C LYS A 130 17.47 -7.00 2.80
N ALA A 131 16.77 -6.09 2.11
CA ALA A 131 15.92 -5.08 2.73
C ALA A 131 14.81 -5.68 3.61
N LEU A 132 14.23 -6.80 3.21
CA LEU A 132 13.23 -7.52 4.01
C LEU A 132 13.82 -8.20 5.24
N LEU A 133 15.07 -8.69 5.18
CA LEU A 133 15.77 -9.19 6.35
C LEU A 133 16.06 -8.08 7.37
N ASP A 134 16.42 -6.91 6.88
CA ASP A 134 16.67 -5.75 7.71
C ASP A 134 15.37 -5.12 8.26
N TYR A 135 14.25 -5.29 7.55
CA TYR A 135 12.96 -4.71 7.91
C TYR A 135 12.48 -5.10 9.32
N ASP A 136 12.68 -6.35 9.71
CA ASP A 136 12.29 -6.80 11.06
C ASP A 136 13.10 -6.09 12.16
N THR A 137 14.33 -5.71 11.86
CA THR A 137 15.16 -4.88 12.75
C THR A 137 14.68 -3.44 12.76
N ILE A 138 14.47 -2.87 11.58
CA ILE A 138 14.00 -1.49 11.39
C ILE A 138 12.67 -1.27 12.13
N ARG A 139 11.71 -2.16 11.98
CA ARG A 139 10.40 -2.05 12.64
C ARG A 139 10.45 -2.15 14.16
N LYS A 140 11.45 -2.85 14.72
CA LYS A 140 11.67 -2.93 16.16
C LYS A 140 12.29 -1.66 16.73
N GLU A 141 13.17 -1.00 15.97
CA GLU A 141 13.82 0.23 16.36
C GLU A 141 12.91 1.45 16.23
N ALA A 142 11.99 1.44 15.27
CA ALA A 142 11.01 2.48 15.03
C ALA A 142 9.59 1.88 14.93
N PRO A 143 9.06 1.33 16.04
CA PRO A 143 7.75 0.69 16.01
C PRO A 143 6.66 1.72 15.68
N ASN A 144 5.84 1.41 14.67
CA ASN A 144 4.61 2.16 14.44
C ASN A 144 3.57 1.69 15.48
N PRO A 145 3.19 2.53 16.46
CA PRO A 145 2.31 2.11 17.55
C PRO A 145 0.89 1.72 17.09
N PHE A 146 0.50 2.11 15.87
CA PHE A 146 -0.78 1.74 15.27
C PHE A 146 -0.77 0.36 14.60
N LEU A 147 0.42 -0.15 14.27
CA LEU A 147 0.57 -1.45 13.59
C LEU A 147 0.89 -2.58 14.56
N TYR A 148 1.57 -2.25 15.65
CA TYR A 148 2.06 -3.21 16.66
C TYR A 148 1.64 -2.74 18.05
N PRO A 149 0.39 -3.03 18.46
CA PRO A 149 -0.08 -2.73 19.81
C PRO A 149 0.70 -3.51 20.89
#